data_1556cb95fc6e19e7fe1363999694c588
#
_entry.id   1556cb95fc6e19e7fe1363999694c588
#
_cell.length_a   1.000
_cell.length_b   1.000
_cell.length_c   1.000
_cell.angle_alpha   90.00
_cell.angle_beta   90.00
_cell.angle_gamma   90.00
#
_symmetry.space_group_name_H-M   'P 1'
#
loop_
_entity.id
_entity.type
_entity.pdbx_description
1 polymer ?
#
loop_
_entity_poly.entity_id
_entity_poly.type
_entity_poly.pdbx_seq_one_letter_code
_entity_poly.pdbx_strand_id
1 'polypeptide(L)'
;MYKFVISIGLKPGALEQILQRALEVQRLTRAEAGCLAYDFFTCTDDPDRLVFIECFVSKEAHALHCEQQYTKEFIAFHEQFHVSFTFERIGTDNSRH
;
A
#
# COMPACT_ATOMS: atom_id res chain seq x y z
N MET A 1 9.20 -4.10 13.78
CA MET A 1 8.76 -3.62 12.45
C MET A 1 7.30 -3.94 12.22
N TYR A 2 6.65 -3.07 11.49
CA TYR A 2 5.26 -3.25 11.12
C TYR A 2 5.20 -3.43 9.60
N LYS A 3 5.03 -4.67 9.16
CA LYS A 3 5.09 -5.02 7.75
C LYS A 3 3.80 -5.71 7.34
N PHE A 4 3.29 -5.36 6.14
CA PHE A 4 2.03 -5.93 5.67
C PHE A 4 1.95 -5.91 4.15
N VAL A 5 1.01 -6.70 3.63
CA VAL A 5 0.69 -6.77 2.21
C VAL A 5 -0.77 -6.35 2.04
N ILE A 6 -1.00 -5.45 1.11
CA ILE A 6 -2.35 -5.08 0.68
C ILE A 6 -2.52 -5.57 -0.75
N SER A 7 -3.57 -6.34 -1.00
CA SER A 7 -3.90 -6.81 -2.33
C SER A 7 -5.28 -6.28 -2.70
N ILE A 8 -5.35 -5.60 -3.83
CA ILE A 8 -6.57 -4.93 -4.28
C ILE A 8 -6.97 -5.45 -5.65
N GLY A 9 -8.17 -5.99 -5.76
CA GLY A 9 -8.79 -6.27 -7.05
C GLY A 9 -9.56 -5.04 -7.48
N LEU A 10 -9.36 -4.61 -8.71
CA LEU A 10 -9.91 -3.35 -9.23
C LEU A 10 -10.92 -3.59 -10.32
N LYS A 11 -11.81 -2.62 -10.52
CA LYS A 11 -12.69 -2.60 -11.67
C LYS A 11 -11.85 -2.57 -12.94
N PRO A 12 -12.32 -3.20 -14.02
CA PRO A 12 -11.54 -3.27 -15.27
C PRO A 12 -11.09 -1.89 -15.74
N GLY A 13 -9.80 -1.77 -16.04
CA GLY A 13 -9.22 -0.55 -16.58
C GLY A 13 -8.88 0.53 -15.58
N ALA A 14 -9.16 0.32 -14.28
CA ALA A 14 -8.90 1.33 -13.27
C ALA A 14 -7.42 1.44 -12.91
N LEU A 15 -6.65 0.37 -13.10
CA LEU A 15 -5.25 0.32 -12.67
C LEU A 15 -4.43 1.48 -13.22
N GLU A 16 -4.59 1.78 -14.50
CA GLU A 16 -3.81 2.81 -15.17
C GLU A 16 -3.99 4.18 -14.53
N GLN A 17 -5.24 4.49 -14.11
CA GLN A 17 -5.53 5.76 -13.44
C GLN A 17 -4.88 5.83 -12.07
N ILE A 18 -4.77 4.69 -11.40
CA ILE A 18 -4.24 4.63 -10.03
C ILE A 18 -2.72 4.71 -10.01
N LEU A 19 -2.05 4.10 -11.00
CA LEU A 19 -0.59 4.00 -11.02
C LEU A 19 0.11 5.34 -10.92
N GLN A 20 -0.39 6.37 -11.61
CA GLN A 20 0.25 7.69 -11.59
C GLN A 20 0.22 8.28 -10.18
N ARG A 21 -0.91 8.18 -9.52
CA ARG A 21 -1.03 8.65 -8.14
C ARG A 21 -0.23 7.81 -7.17
N ALA A 22 -0.19 6.50 -7.41
CA ALA A 22 0.59 5.58 -6.57
C ALA A 22 2.07 5.94 -6.60
N LEU A 23 2.60 6.32 -7.76
CA LEU A 23 4.00 6.73 -7.87
C LEU A 23 4.30 7.96 -7.04
N GLU A 24 3.41 8.95 -7.04
CA GLU A 24 3.61 10.16 -6.24
C GLU A 24 3.51 9.86 -4.74
N VAL A 25 2.52 9.07 -4.35
CA VAL A 25 2.37 8.68 -2.94
C VAL A 25 3.57 7.87 -2.47
N GLN A 26 4.11 7.01 -3.34
CA GLN A 26 5.32 6.26 -3.02
C GLN A 26 6.48 7.19 -2.73
N ARG A 27 6.68 8.20 -3.57
CA ARG A 27 7.74 9.17 -3.37
C ARG A 27 7.61 9.90 -2.03
N LEU A 28 6.40 10.35 -1.73
CA LEU A 28 6.12 11.07 -0.48
C LEU A 28 6.25 10.16 0.73
N THR A 29 5.74 8.94 0.64
CA THR A 29 5.77 7.99 1.75
C THR A 29 7.20 7.59 2.09
N ARG A 30 8.02 7.35 1.06
CA ARG A 30 9.42 6.97 1.27
C ARG A 30 10.22 8.06 1.97
N ALA A 31 9.76 9.31 1.94
CA ALA A 31 10.40 10.41 2.65
C ALA A 31 9.97 10.50 4.11
N GLU A 32 8.96 9.74 4.54
CA GLU A 32 8.55 9.72 5.94
C GLU A 32 9.61 9.04 6.79
N ALA A 33 9.90 9.62 7.96
CA ALA A 33 10.96 9.12 8.82
C ALA A 33 10.77 7.67 9.25
N GLY A 34 9.53 7.24 9.42
CA GLY A 34 9.23 5.89 9.89
C GLY A 34 9.05 4.87 8.78
N CYS A 35 9.16 5.25 7.52
CA CYS A 35 8.95 4.33 6.40
C CYS A 35 10.25 3.60 6.07
N LEU A 36 10.21 2.26 6.11
CA LEU A 36 11.33 1.42 5.72
C LEU A 36 11.19 0.91 4.29
N ALA A 37 9.96 0.68 3.85
CA ALA A 37 9.70 0.23 2.48
C ALA A 37 8.27 0.58 2.10
N TYR A 38 8.08 0.99 0.88
CA TYR A 38 6.76 1.24 0.31
C TYR A 38 6.85 0.92 -1.18
N ASP A 39 6.43 -0.28 -1.53
CA ASP A 39 6.52 -0.80 -2.88
C ASP A 39 5.17 -1.27 -3.37
N PHE A 40 4.92 -1.16 -4.67
CA PHE A 40 3.70 -1.72 -5.23
C PHE A 40 4.02 -2.45 -6.53
N PHE A 41 3.16 -3.41 -6.85
CA PHE A 41 3.40 -4.37 -7.91
C PHE A 41 2.09 -4.65 -8.64
N THR A 42 2.22 -5.03 -9.90
CA THR A 42 1.09 -5.53 -10.68
C THR A 42 1.26 -7.03 -10.87
N CYS A 43 0.17 -7.74 -11.12
CA CYS A 43 0.21 -9.18 -11.31
C CYS A 43 0.37 -9.51 -12.79
N THR A 44 1.20 -10.50 -13.08
CA THR A 44 1.47 -10.88 -14.47
C THR A 44 0.27 -11.52 -15.17
N ASP A 45 -0.63 -12.12 -14.39
CA ASP A 45 -1.79 -12.84 -14.93
C ASP A 45 -3.12 -12.17 -14.59
N ASP A 46 -3.08 -10.96 -14.01
CA ASP A 46 -4.31 -10.24 -13.64
C ASP A 46 -4.07 -8.74 -13.81
N PRO A 47 -4.54 -8.16 -14.92
CA PRO A 47 -4.28 -6.73 -15.19
C PRO A 47 -5.04 -5.78 -14.28
N ASP A 48 -5.96 -6.31 -13.47
CA ASP A 48 -6.78 -5.50 -12.57
C ASP A 48 -6.44 -5.72 -11.11
N ARG A 49 -5.22 -6.20 -10.83
CA ARG A 49 -4.76 -6.40 -9.45
C ARG A 49 -3.55 -5.55 -9.13
N LEU A 50 -3.61 -4.89 -7.99
CA LEU A 50 -2.54 -4.06 -7.49
C LEU A 50 -2.17 -4.52 -6.08
N VAL A 51 -0.88 -4.72 -5.84
CA VAL A 51 -0.38 -5.22 -4.56
C VAL A 51 0.61 -4.22 -3.97
N PHE A 52 0.42 -3.88 -2.69
CA PHE A 52 1.36 -3.04 -1.96
C PHE A 52 2.06 -3.88 -0.90
N ILE A 53 3.36 -3.71 -0.79
CA ILE A 53 4.14 -4.27 0.32
C ILE A 53 4.75 -3.08 1.04
N GLU A 54 4.39 -2.91 2.31
CA GLU A 54 4.79 -1.75 3.10
C GLU A 54 5.44 -2.20 4.40
N CYS A 55 6.43 -1.44 4.83
CA CYS A 55 7.12 -1.71 6.09
C CYS A 55 7.44 -0.40 6.78
N PHE A 56 7.02 -0.30 8.04
CA PHE A 56 7.28 0.87 8.89
C PHE A 56 8.04 0.43 10.13
N VAL A 57 8.76 1.35 10.75
CA VAL A 57 9.56 1.02 11.95
C VAL A 57 8.67 0.55 13.09
N SER A 58 7.40 0.97 13.13
CA SER A 58 6.45 0.62 14.18
C SER A 58 5.03 0.79 13.69
N LYS A 59 4.09 0.25 14.46
CA LYS A 59 2.67 0.45 14.20
C LYS A 59 2.30 1.94 14.28
N GLU A 60 2.94 2.65 15.19
CA GLU A 60 2.72 4.09 15.37
C GLU A 60 3.19 4.89 14.15
N ALA A 61 4.31 4.49 13.56
CA ALA A 61 4.80 5.13 12.35
C ALA A 61 3.82 4.93 11.18
N HIS A 62 3.22 3.75 11.10
CA HIS A 62 2.18 3.49 10.10
C HIS A 62 0.95 4.36 10.37
N ALA A 63 0.56 4.51 11.64
CA ALA A 63 -0.57 5.35 11.99
C ALA A 63 -0.34 6.80 11.56
N LEU A 64 0.90 7.31 11.73
CA LEU A 64 1.26 8.65 11.28
C LEU A 64 1.18 8.77 9.75
N HIS A 65 1.61 7.73 9.04
CA HIS A 65 1.46 7.67 7.58
C HIS A 65 -0.01 7.81 7.18
N CYS A 66 -0.89 7.11 7.87
CA CYS A 66 -2.32 7.17 7.58
C CYS A 66 -2.94 8.54 7.86
N GLU A 67 -2.29 9.36 8.69
CA GLU A 67 -2.74 10.72 8.98
C GLU A 67 -2.33 11.74 7.93
N GLN A 68 -1.42 11.39 7.04
CA GLN A 68 -0.99 12.30 5.99
C GLN A 68 -2.12 12.58 5.02
N GLN A 69 -2.26 13.83 4.61
CA GLN A 69 -3.33 14.22 3.70
C GLN A 69 -3.23 13.47 2.37
N TYR A 70 -2.01 13.31 1.84
CA TYR A 70 -1.83 12.59 0.58
C TYR A 70 -2.24 11.11 0.69
N THR A 71 -2.04 10.51 1.86
CA THR A 71 -2.46 9.12 2.08
C THR A 71 -3.97 9.03 2.08
N LYS A 72 -4.63 9.92 2.82
CA LYS A 72 -6.09 9.93 2.91
C LYS A 72 -6.73 10.14 1.55
N GLU A 73 -6.18 11.08 0.78
CA GLU A 73 -6.69 11.37 -0.57
C GLU A 73 -6.50 10.20 -1.53
N PHE A 74 -5.35 9.55 -1.43
CA PHE A 74 -5.06 8.41 -2.28
C PHE A 74 -5.99 7.24 -1.97
N ILE A 75 -6.20 6.95 -0.70
CA ILE A 75 -7.10 5.87 -0.28
C ILE A 75 -8.52 6.18 -0.77
N ALA A 76 -9.01 7.38 -0.56
CA ALA A 76 -10.35 7.78 -1.01
C ALA A 76 -10.47 7.64 -2.52
N PHE A 77 -9.40 7.95 -3.25
CA PHE A 77 -9.42 7.85 -4.71
C PHE A 77 -9.49 6.39 -5.18
N HIS A 78 -8.56 5.53 -4.70
CA HIS A 78 -8.52 4.17 -5.25
C HIS A 78 -9.62 3.27 -4.70
N GLU A 79 -10.16 3.56 -3.52
CA GLU A 79 -11.18 2.76 -2.90
C GLU A 79 -12.47 2.70 -3.71
N GLN A 80 -12.78 3.74 -4.49
CA GLN A 80 -13.96 3.74 -5.35
C GLN A 80 -13.88 2.71 -6.49
N PHE A 81 -12.69 2.19 -6.75
CA PHE A 81 -12.47 1.21 -7.81
C PHE A 81 -12.28 -0.21 -7.27
N HIS A 82 -12.42 -0.43 -5.96
CA HIS A 82 -12.22 -1.75 -5.37
C HIS A 82 -13.35 -2.71 -5.73
N VAL A 83 -12.99 -3.94 -6.09
CA VAL A 83 -13.91 -5.06 -6.13
C VAL A 83 -13.52 -6.09 -5.07
N SER A 84 -12.27 -6.04 -4.60
CA SER A 84 -11.81 -6.85 -3.47
C SER A 84 -10.66 -6.14 -2.79
N PHE A 85 -10.46 -6.44 -1.50
CA PHE A 85 -9.40 -5.81 -0.71
C PHE A 85 -9.00 -6.76 0.40
N THR A 86 -7.70 -7.02 0.53
CA THR A 86 -7.16 -7.77 1.66
C THR A 86 -5.99 -7.01 2.27
N PHE A 87 -5.89 -7.09 3.58
CA PHE A 87 -4.77 -6.54 4.34
C PHE A 87 -4.25 -7.67 5.21
N GLU A 88 -2.98 -7.99 5.09
CA GLU A 88 -2.40 -9.10 5.83
C GLU A 88 -1.06 -8.71 6.43
N ARG A 89 -0.96 -8.81 7.77
CA ARG A 89 0.30 -8.58 8.46
C ARG A 89 1.26 -9.72 8.11
N ILE A 90 2.50 -9.36 7.81
CA ILE A 90 3.56 -10.36 7.62
C ILE A 90 4.22 -10.55 8.97
N GLY A 91 4.21 -11.80 9.45
CA GLY A 91 4.83 -12.14 10.72
C GLY A 91 6.31 -11.83 10.69
N THR A 92 6.76 -11.11 11.66
CA THR A 92 8.15 -10.68 11.74
C THR A 92 8.81 -11.18 13.00
N ASP A 93 8.07 -11.92 13.70
CA ASP A 93 8.61 -12.41 14.95
C ASP A 93 9.49 -13.58 14.70
N ASN A 94 9.56 -13.62 14.67
CA ASN A 94 9.97 -14.40 14.70
C ASN A 94 10.60 -15.03 15.07
N SER A 95 10.69 -15.33 15.36
CA SER A 95 11.08 -15.75 15.69
C SER A 95 11.39 -16.76 15.79
N ARG A 96 11.36 -17.33 15.63
CA ARG A 96 11.46 -18.25 15.55
C ARG A 96 12.07 -18.88 15.17
N HIS A 97 12.46 -19.05 15.19
CA HIS A 97 12.85 -19.60 14.75
C HIS A 97 13.57 -19.79 15.06
#